data_4408c710ee3c182c442d643bc882e077
#
_entry.id   4408c710ee3c182c442d643bc882e077
#
_cell.length_a   1.000
_cell.length_b   1.000
_cell.length_c   1.000
_cell.angle_alpha   90.00
_cell.angle_beta   90.00
_cell.angle_gamma   90.00
#
_symmetry.space_group_name_H-M   'P 1'
#
loop_
_entity.id
_entity.type
_entity.pdbx_description
1 polymer ?
#
loop_
_entity_poly.entity_id
_entity_poly.type
_entity_poly.pdbx_seq_one_letter_code
_entity_poly.pdbx_strand_id
1 'polypeptide(L)'
;PGAQEARFRDACDVFLASFADTSTPVAQSMASALSEALHISSERASYAMHDRVPDLALGHAGHVRVGRVSLDRLVPGAPTLQRYALTRSTVASMERVASCIAHAEPALLVGETGTGKTTMVQTLASLVGQPITVINLSQQTESGDLLGAFKPLDPKRQAADIPIAWTRSFERTISL
;
A
#
# COMPACT_ATOMS: atom_id res chain seq x y z
N PRO A 1 -23.94 -3.55 -7.87
CA PRO A 1 -23.26 -4.80 -7.48
C PRO A 1 -21.99 -4.56 -6.68
N GLY A 2 -21.32 -3.40 -6.78
CA GLY A 2 -20.00 -3.19 -6.20
C GLY A 2 -19.92 -3.04 -4.68
N ALA A 3 -20.91 -2.43 -4.02
CA ALA A 3 -20.77 -2.08 -2.60
C ALA A 3 -20.81 -3.29 -1.65
N GLN A 4 -21.69 -4.26 -1.91
CA GLN A 4 -21.75 -5.48 -1.09
C GLN A 4 -20.53 -6.38 -1.30
N GLU A 5 -20.08 -6.51 -2.54
CA GLU A 5 -18.86 -7.27 -2.86
C GLU A 5 -17.62 -6.60 -2.26
N ALA A 6 -17.56 -5.27 -2.24
CA ALA A 6 -16.49 -4.54 -1.57
C ALA A 6 -16.46 -4.83 -0.07
N ARG A 7 -17.61 -4.73 0.62
CA ARG A 7 -17.72 -5.07 2.05
C ARG A 7 -17.35 -6.51 2.36
N PHE A 8 -17.76 -7.43 1.51
CA PHE A 8 -17.39 -8.84 1.65
C PHE A 8 -15.88 -9.04 1.53
N ARG A 9 -15.24 -8.37 0.56
CA ARG A 9 -13.79 -8.40 0.41
C ARG A 9 -13.06 -7.79 1.59
N ASP A 10 -13.54 -6.66 2.11
CA ASP A 10 -12.96 -6.05 3.32
C ASP A 10 -13.06 -7.00 4.51
N ALA A 11 -14.20 -7.66 4.70
CA ALA A 11 -14.35 -8.67 5.73
C ALA A 11 -13.42 -9.88 5.51
N CYS A 12 -13.27 -10.36 4.27
CA CYS A 12 -12.32 -11.42 3.94
C CYS A 12 -10.87 -10.98 4.23
N ASP A 13 -10.49 -9.76 3.90
CA ASP A 13 -9.15 -9.24 4.17
C ASP A 13 -8.85 -9.16 5.67
N VAL A 14 -9.85 -8.88 6.51
CA VAL A 14 -9.70 -8.88 7.98
C VAL A 14 -9.66 -10.29 8.55
N PHE A 15 -10.62 -11.13 8.20
CA PHE A 15 -10.80 -12.43 8.86
C PHE A 15 -10.00 -13.56 8.23
N LEU A 16 -9.69 -13.48 6.93
CA LEU A 16 -8.96 -14.53 6.21
C LEU A 16 -7.49 -14.19 5.97
N ALA A 17 -7.03 -12.97 6.27
CA ALA A 17 -5.65 -12.57 6.06
C ALA A 17 -4.62 -13.41 6.84
N SER A 18 -5.02 -14.00 7.97
CA SER A 18 -4.18 -14.88 8.80
C SER A 18 -3.98 -16.28 8.21
N PHE A 19 -4.80 -16.69 7.26
CA PHE A 19 -4.66 -18.00 6.62
C PHE A 19 -3.69 -17.92 5.45
N ALA A 20 -2.63 -18.73 5.50
CA ALA A 20 -1.67 -18.85 4.39
C ALA A 20 -2.33 -19.41 3.12
N ASP A 21 -3.35 -20.25 3.32
CA ASP A 21 -4.13 -20.88 2.24
C ASP A 21 -5.63 -20.75 2.53
N THR A 22 -6.32 -20.04 1.65
CA THR A 22 -7.78 -19.86 1.73
C THR A 22 -8.57 -21.09 1.28
N SER A 23 -7.91 -22.13 0.79
CA SER A 23 -8.54 -23.41 0.43
C SER A 23 -8.78 -24.31 1.63
N THR A 24 -8.28 -23.97 2.81
CA THR A 24 -8.50 -24.77 4.02
C THR A 24 -9.99 -24.83 4.39
N PRO A 25 -10.47 -25.95 4.94
CA PRO A 25 -11.88 -26.10 5.33
C PRO A 25 -12.36 -25.00 6.28
N VAL A 26 -11.48 -24.54 7.17
CA VAL A 26 -11.78 -23.45 8.13
C VAL A 26 -11.98 -22.13 7.40
N ALA A 27 -11.08 -21.78 6.48
CA ALA A 27 -11.20 -20.56 5.69
C ALA A 27 -12.44 -20.56 4.81
N GLN A 28 -12.77 -21.69 4.21
CA GLN A 28 -14.00 -21.86 3.42
C GLN A 28 -15.26 -21.71 4.27
N SER A 29 -15.27 -22.30 5.47
CA SER A 29 -16.38 -22.15 6.42
C SER A 29 -16.56 -20.69 6.85
N MET A 30 -15.47 -19.99 7.14
CA MET A 30 -15.51 -18.55 7.44
C MET A 30 -16.02 -17.71 6.26
N ALA A 31 -15.55 -17.98 5.06
CA ALA A 31 -16.02 -17.29 3.86
C ALA A 31 -17.51 -17.51 3.62
N SER A 32 -18.01 -18.74 3.86
CA SER A 32 -19.43 -19.07 3.79
C SER A 32 -20.23 -18.29 4.83
N ALA A 33 -19.78 -18.27 6.09
CA ALA A 33 -20.44 -17.51 7.15
C ALA A 33 -20.48 -16.00 6.86
N LEU A 34 -19.37 -15.44 6.32
CA LEU A 34 -19.32 -14.04 5.91
C LEU A 34 -20.27 -13.74 4.74
N SER A 35 -20.38 -14.65 3.77
CA SER A 35 -21.31 -14.48 2.64
C SER A 35 -22.76 -14.48 3.09
N GLU A 36 -23.11 -15.35 4.03
CA GLU A 36 -24.44 -15.41 4.64
C GLU A 36 -24.74 -14.15 5.45
N ALA A 37 -23.82 -13.73 6.33
CA ALA A 37 -23.98 -12.53 7.15
C ALA A 37 -24.14 -11.24 6.33
N LEU A 38 -23.50 -11.17 5.18
CA LEU A 38 -23.56 -10.02 4.27
C LEU A 38 -24.62 -10.16 3.16
N HIS A 39 -25.40 -11.24 3.19
CA HIS A 39 -26.46 -11.54 2.22
C HIS A 39 -25.95 -11.55 0.77
N ILE A 40 -24.79 -12.18 0.54
CA ILE A 40 -24.18 -12.36 -0.78
C ILE A 40 -24.36 -13.81 -1.21
N SER A 41 -24.76 -14.04 -2.46
CA SER A 41 -24.85 -15.39 -2.99
C SER A 41 -23.46 -16.06 -3.03
N SER A 42 -23.41 -17.38 -2.80
CA SER A 42 -22.17 -18.15 -2.81
C SER A 42 -21.39 -18.03 -4.12
N GLU A 43 -22.08 -17.90 -5.23
CA GLU A 43 -21.48 -17.68 -6.55
C GLU A 43 -20.74 -16.33 -6.63
N ARG A 44 -21.36 -15.25 -6.15
CA ARG A 44 -20.73 -13.92 -6.08
C ARG A 44 -19.59 -13.87 -5.08
N ALA A 45 -19.73 -14.56 -3.96
CA ALA A 45 -18.66 -14.68 -2.98
C ALA A 45 -17.44 -15.42 -3.57
N SER A 46 -17.67 -16.52 -4.26
CA SER A 46 -16.62 -17.27 -4.95
C SER A 46 -15.94 -16.43 -6.04
N TYR A 47 -16.72 -15.75 -6.88
CA TYR A 47 -16.16 -14.83 -7.86
C TYR A 47 -15.29 -13.73 -7.22
N ALA A 48 -15.78 -13.10 -6.18
CA ALA A 48 -15.06 -12.05 -5.47
C ALA A 48 -13.74 -12.55 -4.88
N MET A 49 -13.68 -13.78 -4.41
CA MET A 49 -12.48 -14.37 -3.81
C MET A 49 -11.46 -14.87 -4.84
N HIS A 50 -11.92 -15.54 -5.90
CA HIS A 50 -11.04 -16.33 -6.76
C HIS A 50 -10.89 -15.79 -8.17
N ASP A 51 -11.96 -15.27 -8.76
CA ASP A 51 -11.97 -14.98 -10.20
C ASP A 51 -11.82 -13.50 -10.52
N ARG A 52 -12.12 -12.61 -9.56
CA ARG A 52 -11.99 -11.18 -9.76
C ARG A 52 -10.54 -10.77 -10.01
N VAL A 53 -10.31 -10.07 -11.11
CA VAL A 53 -9.03 -9.44 -11.43
C VAL A 53 -9.13 -7.97 -11.04
N PRO A 54 -8.39 -7.51 -10.01
CA PRO A 54 -8.37 -6.10 -9.68
C PRO A 54 -7.63 -5.33 -10.78
N ASP A 55 -8.15 -4.17 -11.13
CA ASP A 55 -7.55 -3.27 -12.11
C ASP A 55 -6.88 -2.07 -11.41
N LEU A 56 -5.93 -1.47 -12.11
CA LEU A 56 -5.30 -0.23 -11.71
C LEU A 56 -5.67 0.84 -12.74
N ALA A 57 -6.38 1.87 -12.34
CA ALA A 57 -6.79 2.95 -13.22
C ALA A 57 -6.43 4.32 -12.62
N LEU A 58 -5.91 5.19 -13.48
CA LEU A 58 -5.70 6.60 -13.17
C LEU A 58 -6.95 7.36 -13.62
N GLY A 59 -7.73 7.86 -12.65
CA GLY A 59 -8.93 8.64 -12.92
C GLY A 59 -8.60 10.06 -13.41
N HIS A 60 -9.46 10.61 -14.26
CA HIS A 60 -9.33 11.98 -14.77
C HIS A 60 -9.51 13.07 -13.70
N ALA A 61 -10.10 12.73 -12.56
CA ALA A 61 -10.44 13.67 -11.47
C ALA A 61 -9.41 13.70 -10.32
N GLY A 62 -8.17 13.30 -10.56
CA GLY A 62 -7.16 13.32 -9.49
C GLY A 62 -7.28 12.16 -8.50
N HIS A 63 -7.86 11.05 -8.90
CA HIS A 63 -7.94 9.83 -8.09
C HIS A 63 -7.14 8.70 -8.73
N VAL A 64 -6.62 7.81 -7.89
CA VAL A 64 -6.05 6.52 -8.30
C VAL A 64 -6.99 5.43 -7.82
N ARG A 65 -7.49 4.62 -8.74
CA ARG A 65 -8.29 3.46 -8.39
C ARG A 65 -7.44 2.20 -8.46
N VAL A 66 -7.39 1.50 -7.33
CA VAL A 66 -6.71 0.21 -7.20
C VAL A 66 -7.77 -0.83 -6.86
N GLY A 67 -8.21 -1.57 -7.85
CA GLY A 67 -9.32 -2.51 -7.71
C GLY A 67 -10.61 -1.82 -7.23
N ARG A 68 -11.05 -2.12 -6.01
CA ARG A 68 -12.26 -1.54 -5.39
C ARG A 68 -12.01 -0.22 -4.65
N VAL A 69 -10.75 0.13 -4.41
CA VAL A 69 -10.37 1.28 -3.60
C VAL A 69 -10.01 2.46 -4.49
N SER A 70 -10.51 3.64 -4.14
CA SER A 70 -10.14 4.91 -4.76
C SER A 70 -9.39 5.77 -3.75
N LEU A 71 -8.20 6.22 -4.11
CA LEU A 71 -7.36 7.09 -3.29
C LEU A 71 -7.21 8.44 -3.99
N ASP A 72 -7.27 9.51 -3.22
CA ASP A 72 -7.06 10.87 -3.72
C ASP A 72 -5.58 11.08 -4.03
N ARG A 73 -5.29 11.68 -5.16
CA ARG A 73 -3.94 12.10 -5.51
C ARG A 73 -3.63 13.45 -4.89
N LEU A 74 -2.50 13.50 -4.19
CA LEU A 74 -2.04 14.71 -3.51
C LEU A 74 -1.29 15.67 -4.45
N VAL A 75 -0.71 15.15 -5.53
CA VAL A 75 0.09 15.95 -6.48
C VAL A 75 -0.52 15.83 -7.87
N PRO A 76 -0.88 16.96 -8.52
CA PRO A 76 -1.32 16.95 -9.91
C PRO A 76 -0.16 16.58 -10.84
N GLY A 77 -0.46 15.94 -11.96
CA GLY A 77 0.51 15.53 -12.96
C GLY A 77 0.49 14.02 -13.25
N ALA A 78 1.21 13.58 -14.26
CA ALA A 78 1.33 12.18 -14.59
C ALA A 78 2.19 11.46 -13.54
N PRO A 79 1.74 10.33 -12.98
CA PRO A 79 2.57 9.57 -12.06
C PRO A 79 3.77 8.99 -12.81
N THR A 80 4.94 9.07 -12.21
CA THR A 80 6.10 8.34 -12.70
C THR A 80 5.93 6.87 -12.28
N LEU A 81 5.40 6.06 -13.18
CA LEU A 81 5.39 4.62 -12.98
C LEU A 81 6.83 4.11 -13.03
N GLN A 82 7.37 3.78 -11.88
CA GLN A 82 8.57 2.95 -11.84
C GLN A 82 8.28 1.63 -12.55
N ARG A 83 9.31 1.00 -13.13
CA ARG A 83 9.19 -0.30 -13.82
C ARG A 83 8.82 -1.40 -12.82
N TYR A 84 7.55 -1.47 -12.48
CA TYR A 84 6.98 -2.49 -11.62
C TYR A 84 6.02 -3.38 -12.41
N ALA A 85 6.23 -4.68 -12.36
CA ALA A 85 5.35 -5.62 -13.07
C ALA A 85 4.00 -5.71 -12.36
N LEU A 86 2.97 -5.16 -12.99
CA LEU A 86 1.59 -5.20 -12.50
C LEU A 86 0.96 -6.55 -12.86
N THR A 87 1.33 -7.59 -12.11
CA THR A 87 0.67 -8.90 -12.21
C THR A 87 -0.64 -8.90 -11.43
N ARG A 88 -1.51 -9.86 -11.69
CA ARG A 88 -2.77 -10.04 -10.93
C ARG A 88 -2.52 -10.08 -9.41
N SER A 89 -1.53 -10.83 -8.98
CA SER A 89 -1.21 -11.00 -7.56
C SER A 89 -0.64 -9.72 -6.95
N THR A 90 0.19 -8.97 -7.68
CA THR A 90 0.73 -7.70 -7.20
C THR A 90 -0.35 -6.62 -7.09
N VAL A 91 -1.28 -6.54 -8.03
CA VAL A 91 -2.40 -5.59 -7.97
C VAL A 91 -3.38 -5.97 -6.86
N ALA A 92 -3.61 -7.27 -6.62
CA ALA A 92 -4.43 -7.73 -5.50
C ALA A 92 -3.82 -7.37 -4.14
N SER A 93 -2.50 -7.53 -3.99
CA SER A 93 -1.79 -7.09 -2.78
C SER A 93 -1.79 -5.57 -2.62
N MET A 94 -1.64 -4.83 -3.72
CA MET A 94 -1.72 -3.37 -3.75
C MET A 94 -3.12 -2.88 -3.36
N GLU A 95 -4.19 -3.56 -3.79
CA GLU A 95 -5.57 -3.25 -3.41
C GLU A 95 -5.78 -3.37 -1.89
N ARG A 96 -5.21 -4.41 -1.25
CA ARG A 96 -5.27 -4.57 0.21
C ARG A 96 -4.55 -3.45 0.94
N VAL A 97 -3.35 -3.08 0.50
CA VAL A 97 -2.62 -1.94 1.08
C VAL A 97 -3.36 -0.63 0.87
N ALA A 98 -3.95 -0.43 -0.32
CA ALA A 98 -4.78 0.74 -0.60
C ALA A 98 -6.01 0.81 0.32
N SER A 99 -6.63 -0.34 0.65
CA SER A 99 -7.73 -0.40 1.62
C SER A 99 -7.30 0.04 3.02
N CYS A 100 -6.15 -0.45 3.51
CA CYS A 100 -5.60 0.00 4.78
C CYS A 100 -5.34 1.53 4.79
N ILE A 101 -4.78 2.07 3.71
CA ILE A 101 -4.53 3.51 3.58
C ILE A 101 -5.85 4.30 3.62
N ALA A 102 -6.88 3.85 2.89
CA ALA A 102 -8.19 4.51 2.84
C ALA A 102 -8.88 4.58 4.21
N HIS A 103 -8.62 3.58 5.07
CA HIS A 103 -9.18 3.50 6.42
C HIS A 103 -8.23 4.00 7.51
N ALA A 104 -7.05 4.52 7.13
CA ALA A 104 -5.98 4.94 8.07
C ALA A 104 -5.54 3.80 9.02
N GLU A 105 -5.51 2.58 8.53
CA GLU A 105 -5.11 1.38 9.27
C GLU A 105 -3.66 0.98 8.97
N PRO A 106 -2.92 0.46 9.95
CA PRO A 106 -1.58 -0.07 9.72
C PRO A 106 -1.65 -1.38 8.91
N ALA A 107 -0.67 -1.58 8.01
CA ALA A 107 -0.56 -2.79 7.20
C ALA A 107 0.76 -3.52 7.50
N LEU A 108 0.69 -4.83 7.72
CA LEU A 108 1.86 -5.70 7.85
C LEU A 108 2.02 -6.55 6.59
N LEU A 109 3.14 -6.36 5.87
CA LEU A 109 3.49 -7.12 4.68
C LEU A 109 4.52 -8.20 5.02
N VAL A 110 4.11 -9.46 4.99
CA VAL A 110 4.95 -10.62 5.26
C VAL A 110 5.21 -11.38 3.96
N GLY A 111 6.41 -11.89 3.80
CA GLY A 111 6.79 -12.70 2.63
C GLY A 111 8.30 -12.72 2.44
N GLU A 112 8.78 -13.58 1.55
CA GLU A 112 10.20 -13.76 1.25
C GLU A 112 10.88 -12.50 0.74
N THR A 113 12.18 -12.43 0.91
CA THR A 113 13.01 -11.34 0.37
C THR A 113 12.94 -11.35 -1.16
N GLY A 114 12.88 -10.18 -1.77
CA GLY A 114 12.83 -10.07 -3.24
C GLY A 114 11.42 -10.18 -3.86
N THR A 115 10.36 -10.43 -3.11
CA THR A 115 8.98 -10.50 -3.62
C THR A 115 8.36 -9.14 -3.99
N GLY A 116 9.13 -8.06 -3.90
CA GLY A 116 8.70 -6.73 -4.35
C GLY A 116 7.80 -5.98 -3.37
N LYS A 117 7.72 -6.37 -2.09
CA LYS A 117 6.87 -5.71 -1.07
C LYS A 117 7.14 -4.20 -0.97
N THR A 118 8.40 -3.83 -0.80
CA THR A 118 8.81 -2.42 -0.70
C THR A 118 8.54 -1.66 -1.99
N THR A 119 8.87 -2.27 -3.13
CA THR A 119 8.65 -1.67 -4.47
C THR A 119 7.16 -1.44 -4.73
N MET A 120 6.29 -2.36 -4.29
CA MET A 120 4.84 -2.22 -4.39
C MET A 120 4.34 -0.99 -3.62
N VAL A 121 4.77 -0.82 -2.36
CA VAL A 121 4.40 0.34 -1.53
C VAL A 121 4.94 1.64 -2.13
N GLN A 122 6.18 1.65 -2.60
CA GLN A 122 6.78 2.81 -3.27
C GLN A 122 6.04 3.17 -4.57
N THR A 123 5.63 2.17 -5.34
CA THR A 123 4.83 2.37 -6.55
C THR A 123 3.46 2.97 -6.19
N LEU A 124 2.78 2.45 -5.19
CA LEU A 124 1.50 2.98 -4.73
C LEU A 124 1.65 4.43 -4.23
N ALA A 125 2.67 4.71 -3.43
CA ALA A 125 2.96 6.07 -2.96
C ALA A 125 3.23 7.04 -4.13
N SER A 126 3.97 6.61 -5.14
CA SER A 126 4.23 7.39 -6.36
C SER A 126 2.93 7.64 -7.16
N LEU A 127 2.04 6.66 -7.27
CA LEU A 127 0.76 6.80 -7.94
C LEU A 127 -0.15 7.83 -7.25
N VAL A 128 -0.19 7.79 -5.93
CA VAL A 128 -0.97 8.74 -5.10
C VAL A 128 -0.28 10.11 -5.02
N GLY A 129 1.02 10.19 -5.25
CA GLY A 129 1.82 11.39 -5.06
C GLY A 129 2.14 11.67 -3.60
N GLN A 130 2.16 10.63 -2.77
CA GLN A 130 2.49 10.72 -1.34
C GLN A 130 3.99 10.51 -1.14
N PRO A 131 4.70 11.40 -0.43
CA PRO A 131 6.08 11.14 -0.04
C PRO A 131 6.13 9.96 0.93
N ILE A 132 7.15 9.11 0.77
CA ILE A 132 7.34 7.94 1.61
C ILE A 132 8.64 8.07 2.40
N THR A 133 8.58 7.80 3.70
CA THR A 133 9.76 7.69 4.55
C THR A 133 10.02 6.21 4.82
N VAL A 134 11.24 5.75 4.53
CA VAL A 134 11.64 4.37 4.73
C VAL A 134 12.61 4.31 5.91
N ILE A 135 12.27 3.52 6.93
CA ILE A 135 13.12 3.27 8.08
C ILE A 135 13.48 1.78 8.09
N ASN A 136 14.75 1.47 7.91
CA ASN A 136 15.25 0.10 7.95
C ASN A 136 15.59 -0.27 9.40
N LEU A 137 14.91 -1.26 9.93
CA LEU A 137 15.16 -1.79 11.26
C LEU A 137 16.07 -3.02 11.18
N SER A 138 17.08 -3.07 12.02
CA SER A 138 17.99 -4.19 12.17
C SER A 138 18.09 -4.60 13.63
N GLN A 139 18.78 -5.70 13.92
CA GLN A 139 19.04 -6.13 15.31
C GLN A 139 19.87 -5.10 16.11
N GLN A 140 20.54 -4.17 15.43
CA GLN A 140 21.35 -3.12 16.03
C GLN A 140 20.58 -1.79 16.16
N THR A 141 19.32 -1.76 15.75
CA THR A 141 18.50 -0.54 15.85
C THR A 141 18.10 -0.31 17.30
N GLU A 142 18.50 0.82 17.86
CA GLU A 142 18.16 1.22 19.21
C GLU A 142 16.89 2.09 19.23
N SER A 143 16.24 2.16 20.39
CA SER A 143 15.07 3.03 20.57
C SER A 143 15.36 4.49 20.26
N GLY A 144 16.59 4.95 20.52
CA GLY A 144 17.06 6.29 20.16
C GLY A 144 17.08 6.58 18.66
N ASP A 145 17.21 5.56 17.81
CA ASP A 145 17.16 5.73 16.35
C ASP A 145 15.73 6.01 15.85
N LEU A 146 14.73 5.55 16.59
CA LEU A 146 13.31 5.75 16.27
C LEU A 146 12.72 7.01 16.92
N LEU A 147 13.04 7.23 18.21
CA LEU A 147 12.48 8.34 18.99
C LEU A 147 13.32 9.62 18.89
N GLY A 148 14.52 9.49 18.33
CA GLY A 148 15.53 10.55 18.36
C GLY A 148 16.41 10.44 19.60
N ALA A 149 17.72 10.63 19.42
CA ALA A 149 18.71 10.69 20.47
C ALA A 149 19.70 11.81 20.19
N PHE A 150 20.32 12.34 21.23
CA PHE A 150 21.46 13.24 21.06
C PHE A 150 22.64 12.42 20.58
N LYS A 151 23.01 12.60 19.29
CA LYS A 151 24.24 12.03 18.71
C LYS A 151 25.27 13.14 18.56
N PRO A 152 26.57 12.86 18.80
CA PRO A 152 27.62 13.81 18.48
C PRO A 152 27.54 14.19 17.01
N LEU A 153 27.51 15.49 16.72
CA LEU A 153 27.48 15.98 15.36
C LEU A 153 28.85 15.75 14.72
N ASP A 154 28.90 15.14 13.58
CA ASP A 154 30.07 15.13 12.71
C ASP A 154 29.99 16.38 11.80
N PRO A 155 30.84 17.44 12.06
CA PRO A 155 30.79 18.67 11.30
C PRO A 155 31.06 18.49 9.81
N LYS A 156 31.79 17.42 9.44
CA LYS A 156 32.12 17.12 8.04
C LYS A 156 30.91 16.56 7.28
N ARG A 157 30.09 15.77 7.94
CA ARG A 157 28.83 15.28 7.34
C ARG A 157 27.81 16.38 7.15
N GLN A 158 27.64 17.25 8.14
CA GLN A 158 26.73 18.40 8.01
C GLN A 158 27.16 19.36 6.91
N ALA A 159 28.48 19.63 6.79
CA ALA A 159 29.00 20.49 5.73
C ALA A 159 28.75 19.91 4.33
N ALA A 160 28.67 18.59 4.17
CA ALA A 160 28.34 17.93 2.90
C ALA A 160 26.86 18.06 2.52
N ASP A 161 25.96 18.16 3.50
CA ASP A 161 24.51 18.28 3.26
C ASP A 161 24.06 19.73 2.97
N ILE A 162 24.84 20.72 3.37
CA ILE A 162 24.57 22.16 3.14
C ILE A 162 24.40 22.50 1.65
N PRO A 163 25.29 22.06 0.74
CA PRO A 163 25.15 22.36 -0.68
C PRO A 163 23.85 21.81 -1.27
N ILE A 164 23.42 20.60 -0.85
CA ILE A 164 22.19 19.95 -1.32
C ILE A 164 20.96 20.72 -0.84
N ALA A 165 20.92 21.09 0.42
CA ALA A 165 19.83 21.89 0.99
C ALA A 165 19.75 23.28 0.35
N TRP A 166 20.89 23.92 0.09
CA TRP A 166 21.00 25.20 -0.60
C TRP A 166 20.49 25.12 -2.03
N THR A 167 20.93 24.13 -2.83
CA THR A 167 20.48 23.94 -4.21
C THR A 167 18.97 23.73 -4.28
N ARG A 168 18.39 22.89 -3.41
CA ARG A 168 16.93 22.69 -3.35
C ARG A 168 16.15 23.96 -3.01
N SER A 169 16.66 24.76 -2.09
CA SER A 169 16.03 26.04 -1.71
C SER A 169 16.10 27.04 -2.85
N PHE A 170 17.23 27.08 -3.55
CA PHE A 170 17.45 27.97 -4.69
C PHE A 170 16.55 27.61 -5.88
N GLU A 171 16.45 26.34 -6.23
CA GLU A 171 15.55 25.84 -7.28
C GLU A 171 14.09 26.17 -6.98
N ARG A 172 13.65 26.04 -5.73
CA ARG A 172 12.27 26.42 -5.32
C ARG A 172 12.01 27.92 -5.41
N THR A 173 13.03 28.76 -5.26
CA THR A 173 12.88 30.21 -5.30
C THR A 173 12.90 30.76 -6.74
N ILE A 174 13.60 30.09 -7.65
CA ILE A 174 13.70 30.52 -9.06
C ILE A 174 12.59 29.91 -9.94
N SER A 175 11.91 28.85 -9.49
CA SER A 175 10.79 28.21 -10.20
C SER A 175 9.44 28.92 -9.99
N LEU A 176 9.45 30.12 -9.42
CA LEU A 176 8.34 31.06 -9.34
C LEU A 176 8.47 32.10 -10.46
#